data_216f609a447f11d8e4b560ef3ec12da4
#
_entry.id   216f609a447f11d8e4b560ef3ec12da4
#
_cell.length_a   1.000
_cell.length_b   1.000
_cell.length_c   1.000
_cell.angle_alpha   90.00
_cell.angle_beta   90.00
_cell.angle_gamma   90.00
#
_symmetry.space_group_name_H-M   'P 1'
#
loop_
_entity.id
_entity.type
_entity.pdbx_description
1 polymer ?
#
loop_
_entity_poly.entity_id
_entity_poly.type
_entity_poly.pdbx_seq_one_letter_code
_entity_poly.pdbx_strand_id
1 'polypeptide(L)'
;MPRLKLVSDEEVLDSLLPLMLQTGPDGLTFAAAAKASGLSAATLVQRYGNREDLVESVLMRAWDNLLARTRTADEEEPLTPQGAISLLMRLMPGDAAEKNACDGLLLLREDIRNPKLRAKGALWGKILAQSLGRRVSKDEKAAASLGWQMAAVWQGAHTWWAFTRGEDAGSAIQRALQDWVDMVERAGR
;
A
#
# COMPACT_ATOMS: atom_id res chain seq x y z
N MET A 1 5.89 -16.05 39.18
CA MET A 1 6.24 -14.82 38.46
C MET A 1 5.50 -14.81 37.13
N PRO A 2 4.67 -13.81 36.79
CA PRO A 2 4.04 -13.76 35.47
C PRO A 2 5.14 -13.61 34.43
N ARG A 3 5.14 -14.51 33.42
CA ARG A 3 6.02 -14.49 32.26
C ARG A 3 5.72 -13.21 31.50
N LEU A 4 6.64 -12.25 31.47
CA LEU A 4 6.53 -11.06 30.61
C LEU A 4 6.23 -11.56 29.19
N LYS A 5 5.05 -11.20 28.66
CA LYS A 5 4.66 -11.53 27.28
C LYS A 5 5.67 -10.84 26.36
N LEU A 6 6.52 -11.62 25.73
CA LEU A 6 7.52 -11.08 24.80
C LEU A 6 6.74 -10.52 23.59
N VAL A 7 6.73 -9.20 23.42
CA VAL A 7 6.12 -8.55 22.27
C VAL A 7 6.90 -8.95 21.03
N SER A 8 6.24 -9.51 20.03
CA SER A 8 6.89 -9.95 18.79
C SER A 8 7.38 -8.75 17.96
N ASP A 9 8.34 -8.99 17.05
CA ASP A 9 8.79 -7.93 16.15
C ASP A 9 7.67 -7.43 15.25
N GLU A 10 6.76 -8.30 14.81
CA GLU A 10 5.59 -7.92 14.02
C GLU A 10 4.67 -6.98 14.80
N GLU A 11 4.33 -7.31 16.07
CA GLU A 11 3.50 -6.45 16.93
C GLU A 11 4.17 -5.08 17.16
N VAL A 12 5.49 -5.06 17.34
CA VAL A 12 6.24 -3.79 17.47
C VAL A 12 6.13 -2.98 16.18
N LEU A 13 6.48 -3.56 15.03
CA LEU A 13 6.48 -2.87 13.76
C LEU A 13 5.07 -2.39 13.38
N ASP A 14 4.03 -3.19 13.62
CA ASP A 14 2.64 -2.79 13.39
C ASP A 14 2.22 -1.60 14.26
N SER A 15 2.72 -1.50 15.50
CA SER A 15 2.47 -0.34 16.36
C SER A 15 3.16 0.93 15.88
N LEU A 16 4.24 0.82 15.09
CA LEU A 16 5.01 1.95 14.54
C LEU A 16 4.47 2.46 13.19
N LEU A 17 3.68 1.66 12.47
CA LEU A 17 3.11 2.05 11.17
C LEU A 17 2.26 3.33 11.23
N PRO A 18 1.33 3.50 12.21
CA PRO A 18 0.55 4.74 12.31
C PRO A 18 1.44 5.97 12.57
N LEU A 19 2.48 5.82 13.40
CA LEU A 19 3.45 6.88 13.66
C LEU A 19 4.20 7.25 12.37
N MET A 20 4.70 6.26 11.63
CA MET A 20 5.39 6.45 10.35
C MET A 20 4.51 7.18 9.33
N LEU A 21 3.23 6.79 9.22
CA LEU A 21 2.26 7.41 8.31
C LEU A 21 1.93 8.86 8.71
N GLN A 22 1.96 9.17 10.00
CA GLN A 22 1.64 10.50 10.52
C GLN A 22 2.80 11.48 10.45
N THR A 23 4.02 11.01 10.70
CA THR A 23 5.18 11.88 10.90
C THR A 23 6.24 11.74 9.81
N GLY A 24 6.03 10.83 8.87
CA GLY A 24 7.02 10.44 7.87
C GLY A 24 8.22 9.70 8.46
N PRO A 25 9.17 9.28 7.60
CA PRO A 25 10.38 8.59 8.03
C PRO A 25 11.23 9.39 9.02
N ASP A 26 11.25 10.72 8.87
CA ASP A 26 12.06 11.60 9.72
C ASP A 26 11.51 11.71 11.15
N GLY A 27 10.22 11.54 11.35
CA GLY A 27 9.57 11.51 12.65
C GLY A 27 9.76 10.22 13.44
N LEU A 28 10.17 9.12 12.80
CA LEU A 28 10.43 7.85 13.46
C LEU A 28 11.78 7.86 14.17
N THR A 29 11.80 8.36 15.40
CA THR A 29 12.94 8.29 16.31
C THR A 29 12.78 7.16 17.31
N PHE A 30 13.87 6.67 17.93
CA PHE A 30 13.78 5.66 18.98
C PHE A 30 12.94 6.12 20.20
N ALA A 31 12.94 7.42 20.50
CA ALA A 31 12.12 7.97 21.59
C ALA A 31 10.63 7.92 21.23
N ALA A 32 10.26 8.30 20.00
CA ALA A 32 8.89 8.22 19.52
C ALA A 32 8.42 6.77 19.37
N ALA A 33 9.27 5.90 18.84
CA ALA A 33 9.01 4.46 18.72
C ALA A 33 8.82 3.78 20.10
N ALA A 34 9.60 4.15 21.09
CA ALA A 34 9.46 3.66 22.47
C ALA A 34 8.07 4.02 23.06
N LYS A 35 7.62 5.26 22.83
CA LYS A 35 6.29 5.71 23.26
C LYS A 35 5.16 4.95 22.53
N ALA A 36 5.31 4.70 21.23
CA ALA A 36 4.29 4.02 20.42
C ALA A 36 4.20 2.52 20.71
N SER A 37 5.35 1.85 20.89
CA SER A 37 5.41 0.39 21.10
C SER A 37 5.30 -0.04 22.57
N GLY A 38 5.46 0.87 23.53
CA GLY A 38 5.54 0.55 24.95
C GLY A 38 6.85 -0.13 25.38
N LEU A 39 7.85 -0.23 24.49
CA LEU A 39 9.17 -0.76 24.78
C LEU A 39 10.14 0.36 25.15
N SER A 40 11.25 0.02 25.83
CA SER A 40 12.30 1.00 26.07
C SER A 40 13.08 1.32 24.78
N ALA A 41 13.60 2.54 24.63
CA ALA A 41 14.46 2.91 23.52
C ALA A 41 15.69 2.00 23.42
N ALA A 42 16.27 1.59 24.55
CA ALA A 42 17.39 0.64 24.60
C ALA A 42 17.03 -0.73 24.00
N THR A 43 15.81 -1.23 24.31
CA THR A 43 15.31 -2.48 23.74
C THR A 43 15.14 -2.38 22.23
N LEU A 44 14.62 -1.25 21.73
CA LEU A 44 14.46 -1.03 20.29
C LEU A 44 15.81 -0.90 19.57
N VAL A 45 16.78 -0.20 20.16
CA VAL A 45 18.18 -0.14 19.64
C VAL A 45 18.79 -1.54 19.59
N GLN A 46 18.60 -2.36 20.64
CA GLN A 46 19.09 -3.74 20.65
C GLN A 46 18.47 -4.60 19.54
N ARG A 47 17.18 -4.40 19.23
CA ARG A 47 16.45 -5.17 18.20
C ARG A 47 16.75 -4.73 16.78
N TYR A 48 16.79 -3.42 16.55
CA TYR A 48 16.83 -2.84 15.20
C TYR A 48 18.16 -2.13 14.86
N GLY A 49 19.08 -2.01 15.81
CA GLY A 49 20.39 -1.41 15.58
C GLY A 49 20.36 0.10 15.52
N ASN A 50 20.21 0.66 14.35
CA ASN A 50 20.16 2.10 14.10
C ASN A 50 18.79 2.55 13.60
N ARG A 51 18.61 3.86 13.43
CA ARG A 51 17.35 4.46 13.01
C ARG A 51 16.97 4.07 11.58
N GLU A 52 17.94 4.01 10.69
CA GLU A 52 17.75 3.66 9.28
C GLU A 52 17.23 2.23 9.14
N ASP A 53 17.80 1.29 9.91
CA ASP A 53 17.34 -0.10 9.95
C ASP A 53 15.93 -0.23 10.57
N LEU A 54 15.61 0.59 11.58
CA LEU A 54 14.25 0.64 12.13
C LEU A 54 13.25 1.13 11.08
N VAL A 55 13.57 2.23 10.36
CA VAL A 55 12.74 2.75 9.27
C VAL A 55 12.56 1.71 8.17
N GLU A 56 13.64 1.07 7.71
CA GLU A 56 13.58 -0.02 6.72
C GLU A 56 12.66 -1.14 7.20
N SER A 57 12.80 -1.58 8.47
CA SER A 57 12.00 -2.66 9.03
C SER A 57 10.50 -2.32 9.06
N VAL A 58 10.13 -1.09 9.44
CA VAL A 58 8.73 -0.64 9.44
C VAL A 58 8.17 -0.58 8.01
N LEU A 59 8.92 -0.08 7.04
CA LEU A 59 8.49 -0.04 5.64
C LEU A 59 8.39 -1.43 5.03
N MET A 60 9.31 -2.35 5.36
CA MET A 60 9.19 -3.76 4.96
C MET A 60 7.91 -4.40 5.50
N ARG A 61 7.56 -4.13 6.77
CA ARG A 61 6.31 -4.60 7.38
C ARG A 61 5.08 -4.01 6.69
N ALA A 62 5.14 -2.73 6.31
CA ALA A 62 4.06 -2.09 5.54
C ALA A 62 3.81 -2.81 4.20
N TRP A 63 4.88 -3.19 3.48
CA TRP A 63 4.78 -3.97 2.25
C TRP A 63 4.22 -5.37 2.48
N ASP A 64 4.61 -6.06 3.56
CA ASP A 64 4.07 -7.38 3.90
C ASP A 64 2.58 -7.30 4.23
N ASN A 65 2.15 -6.29 4.98
CA ASN A 65 0.74 -6.03 5.27
C ASN A 65 -0.05 -5.69 4.01
N LEU A 66 0.49 -4.87 3.10
CA LEU A 66 -0.15 -4.53 1.83
C LEU A 66 -0.30 -5.78 0.94
N LEU A 67 0.73 -6.62 0.89
CA LEU A 67 0.69 -7.88 0.14
C LEU A 67 -0.38 -8.85 0.70
N ALA A 68 -0.46 -8.99 2.03
CA ALA A 68 -1.48 -9.80 2.69
C ALA A 68 -2.90 -9.29 2.36
N ARG A 69 -3.14 -7.99 2.50
CA ARG A 69 -4.42 -7.35 2.14
C ARG A 69 -4.77 -7.54 0.66
N THR A 70 -3.79 -7.46 -0.23
CA THR A 70 -4.00 -7.67 -1.67
C THR A 70 -4.44 -9.10 -1.95
N ARG A 71 -3.82 -10.08 -1.32
CA ARG A 71 -4.20 -11.50 -1.45
C ARG A 71 -5.62 -11.75 -0.94
N THR A 72 -5.95 -11.25 0.25
CA THR A 72 -7.31 -11.36 0.79
C THR A 72 -8.35 -10.73 -0.13
N ALA A 73 -8.10 -9.52 -0.62
CA ALA A 73 -8.99 -8.87 -1.56
C ALA A 73 -9.11 -9.64 -2.89
N ASP A 74 -8.01 -10.24 -3.35
CA ASP A 74 -7.99 -11.04 -4.56
C ASP A 74 -8.78 -12.35 -4.45
N GLU A 75 -8.84 -12.95 -3.26
CA GLU A 75 -9.63 -14.15 -2.97
C GLU A 75 -11.14 -13.85 -2.82
N GLU A 76 -11.47 -12.69 -2.26
CA GLU A 76 -12.84 -12.32 -1.92
C GLU A 76 -13.60 -11.61 -3.05
N GLU A 77 -12.90 -10.84 -3.89
CA GLU A 77 -13.54 -10.08 -4.96
C GLU A 77 -13.78 -10.93 -6.21
N PRO A 78 -14.92 -10.78 -6.90
CA PRO A 78 -15.26 -11.59 -8.07
C PRO A 78 -14.30 -11.36 -9.25
N LEU A 79 -14.17 -12.39 -10.11
CA LEU A 79 -13.35 -12.33 -11.34
C LEU A 79 -14.09 -11.59 -12.47
N THR A 80 -14.40 -10.31 -12.22
CA THR A 80 -15.09 -9.41 -13.14
C THR A 80 -14.38 -8.05 -13.16
N PRO A 81 -14.59 -7.21 -14.20
CA PRO A 81 -14.03 -5.85 -14.22
C PRO A 81 -14.47 -5.03 -12.99
N GLN A 82 -15.70 -5.20 -12.53
CA GLN A 82 -16.19 -4.55 -11.32
C GLN A 82 -15.46 -5.04 -10.06
N GLY A 83 -15.14 -6.34 -9.99
CA GLY A 83 -14.33 -6.90 -8.91
C GLY A 83 -12.89 -6.36 -8.91
N ALA A 84 -12.34 -6.00 -10.07
CA ALA A 84 -11.04 -5.31 -10.13
C ALA A 84 -11.11 -3.91 -9.50
N ILE A 85 -12.18 -3.16 -9.78
CA ILE A 85 -12.41 -1.85 -9.15
C ILE A 85 -12.57 -2.02 -7.63
N SER A 86 -13.42 -2.94 -7.17
CA SER A 86 -13.63 -3.21 -5.74
C SER A 86 -12.34 -3.56 -5.02
N LEU A 87 -11.50 -4.41 -5.63
CA LEU A 87 -10.20 -4.78 -5.10
C LEU A 87 -9.32 -3.55 -4.85
N LEU A 88 -9.20 -2.66 -5.83
CA LEU A 88 -8.40 -1.44 -5.71
C LEU A 88 -8.95 -0.49 -4.65
N MET A 89 -10.27 -0.31 -4.60
CA MET A 89 -10.93 0.55 -3.60
C MET A 89 -10.74 0.01 -2.16
N ARG A 90 -10.65 -1.30 -1.97
CA ARG A 90 -10.31 -1.90 -0.66
C ARG A 90 -8.86 -1.68 -0.23
N LEU A 91 -7.93 -1.62 -1.17
CA LEU A 91 -6.51 -1.38 -0.86
C LEU A 91 -6.26 0.05 -0.40
N MET A 92 -6.99 1.02 -0.94
CA MET A 92 -6.94 2.41 -0.51
C MET A 92 -8.36 3.01 -0.46
N PRO A 93 -9.06 2.88 0.66
CA PRO A 93 -10.34 3.54 0.90
C PRO A 93 -10.21 5.07 0.80
N GLY A 94 -11.30 5.75 0.43
CA GLY A 94 -11.30 7.19 0.16
C GLY A 94 -10.80 8.05 1.34
N ASP A 95 -11.14 7.68 2.57
CA ASP A 95 -10.67 8.33 3.80
C ASP A 95 -9.14 8.17 4.02
N ALA A 96 -8.59 7.03 3.64
CA ALA A 96 -7.15 6.80 3.66
C ALA A 96 -6.43 7.59 2.55
N ALA A 97 -7.07 7.76 1.38
CA ALA A 97 -6.50 8.53 0.27
C ALA A 97 -6.21 9.98 0.67
N GLU A 98 -7.10 10.62 1.44
CA GLU A 98 -6.90 11.99 1.89
C GLU A 98 -5.70 12.12 2.86
N LYS A 99 -5.59 11.20 3.82
CA LYS A 99 -4.48 11.16 4.77
C LYS A 99 -3.14 10.89 4.07
N ASN A 100 -3.15 10.06 3.04
CA ASN A 100 -1.94 9.63 2.33
C ASN A 100 -1.55 10.56 1.18
N ALA A 101 -2.36 11.53 0.80
CA ALA A 101 -2.11 12.40 -0.35
C ALA A 101 -0.77 13.15 -0.30
N CYS A 102 -0.31 13.51 0.91
CA CYS A 102 0.98 14.17 1.12
C CYS A 102 2.03 13.20 1.67
N ASP A 103 1.69 12.46 2.73
CA ASP A 103 2.63 11.66 3.49
C ASP A 103 3.06 10.39 2.73
N GLY A 104 2.18 9.84 1.91
CA GLY A 104 2.49 8.68 1.07
C GLY A 104 3.62 8.93 0.05
N LEU A 105 3.79 10.15 -0.43
CA LEU A 105 4.88 10.51 -1.33
C LEU A 105 6.24 10.48 -0.63
N LEU A 106 6.30 10.82 0.66
CA LEU A 106 7.53 10.72 1.45
C LEU A 106 7.96 9.26 1.63
N LEU A 107 6.99 8.37 1.87
CA LEU A 107 7.25 6.93 1.99
C LEU A 107 7.67 6.35 0.64
N LEU A 108 7.01 6.70 -0.45
CA LEU A 108 7.35 6.26 -1.80
C LEU A 108 8.77 6.64 -2.20
N ARG A 109 9.26 7.80 -1.75
CA ARG A 109 10.65 8.21 -1.97
C ARG A 109 11.63 7.21 -1.34
N GLU A 110 11.39 6.78 -0.11
CA GLU A 110 12.24 5.79 0.58
C GLU A 110 12.13 4.41 -0.09
N ASP A 111 10.92 4.00 -0.48
CA ASP A 111 10.69 2.74 -1.21
C ASP A 111 11.49 2.69 -2.53
N ILE A 112 11.55 3.80 -3.26
CA ILE A 112 12.29 3.86 -4.54
C ILE A 112 13.82 3.91 -4.30
N ARG A 113 14.29 4.57 -3.26
CA ARG A 113 15.73 4.71 -2.97
C ARG A 113 16.36 3.43 -2.43
N ASN A 114 15.65 2.72 -1.55
CA ASN A 114 16.14 1.50 -0.93
C ASN A 114 15.96 0.29 -1.87
N PRO A 115 17.03 -0.43 -2.27
CA PRO A 115 16.92 -1.58 -3.16
C PRO A 115 16.01 -2.72 -2.65
N LYS A 116 15.98 -2.95 -1.33
CA LYS A 116 15.14 -4.00 -0.73
C LYS A 116 13.67 -3.62 -0.80
N LEU A 117 13.32 -2.38 -0.43
CA LEU A 117 11.95 -1.86 -0.50
C LEU A 117 11.48 -1.81 -1.96
N ARG A 118 12.32 -1.34 -2.89
CA ARG A 118 12.03 -1.33 -4.32
C ARG A 118 11.73 -2.74 -4.85
N ALA A 119 12.47 -3.76 -4.42
CA ALA A 119 12.20 -5.15 -4.80
C ALA A 119 10.84 -5.64 -4.28
N LYS A 120 10.45 -5.28 -3.04
CA LYS A 120 9.12 -5.56 -2.48
C LYS A 120 8.01 -4.88 -3.28
N GLY A 121 8.17 -3.59 -3.59
CA GLY A 121 7.21 -2.84 -4.41
C GLY A 121 7.06 -3.44 -5.82
N ALA A 122 8.16 -3.84 -6.45
CA ALA A 122 8.13 -4.51 -7.75
C ALA A 122 7.42 -5.87 -7.70
N LEU A 123 7.63 -6.65 -6.65
CA LEU A 123 6.93 -7.92 -6.44
C LEU A 123 5.43 -7.69 -6.24
N TRP A 124 5.06 -6.77 -5.36
CA TRP A 124 3.67 -6.42 -5.13
C TRP A 124 2.98 -5.93 -6.41
N GLY A 125 3.63 -5.05 -7.18
CA GLY A 125 3.10 -4.54 -8.44
C GLY A 125 2.79 -5.66 -9.45
N LYS A 126 3.65 -6.69 -9.56
CA LYS A 126 3.39 -7.87 -10.39
C LYS A 126 2.15 -8.63 -9.92
N ILE A 127 2.03 -8.89 -8.62
CA ILE A 127 0.88 -9.61 -8.04
C ILE A 127 -0.40 -8.81 -8.26
N LEU A 128 -0.39 -7.51 -7.99
CA LEU A 128 -1.53 -6.64 -8.24
C LEU A 128 -1.94 -6.66 -9.71
N ALA A 129 -0.99 -6.46 -10.64
CA ALA A 129 -1.28 -6.45 -12.07
C ALA A 129 -1.85 -7.79 -12.55
N GLN A 130 -1.38 -8.93 -12.04
CA GLN A 130 -1.96 -10.24 -12.33
C GLN A 130 -3.39 -10.37 -11.81
N SER A 131 -3.63 -9.94 -10.58
CA SER A 131 -4.96 -9.96 -9.95
C SER A 131 -5.99 -9.10 -10.71
N LEU A 132 -5.58 -7.92 -11.17
CA LEU A 132 -6.40 -7.04 -11.98
C LEU A 132 -6.61 -7.60 -13.40
N GLY A 133 -5.52 -8.02 -14.04
CA GLY A 133 -5.53 -8.45 -15.43
C GLY A 133 -6.49 -9.59 -15.70
N ARG A 134 -6.52 -10.62 -14.85
CA ARG A 134 -7.44 -11.76 -15.00
C ARG A 134 -8.92 -11.41 -14.80
N ARG A 135 -9.23 -10.22 -14.27
CA ARG A 135 -10.58 -9.68 -14.11
C ARG A 135 -11.05 -8.88 -15.32
N VAL A 136 -10.13 -8.31 -16.07
CA VAL A 136 -10.45 -7.42 -17.20
C VAL A 136 -10.23 -8.09 -18.56
N SER A 137 -9.53 -9.21 -18.65
CA SER A 137 -9.33 -9.95 -19.89
C SER A 137 -9.19 -11.47 -19.66
N LYS A 138 -9.71 -12.25 -20.60
CA LYS A 138 -9.51 -13.72 -20.69
C LYS A 138 -8.27 -14.08 -21.50
N ASP A 139 -7.77 -13.17 -22.34
CA ASP A 139 -6.51 -13.36 -23.06
C ASP A 139 -5.35 -13.04 -22.12
N GLU A 140 -4.51 -14.01 -21.81
CA GLU A 140 -3.39 -13.90 -20.88
C GLU A 140 -2.40 -12.79 -21.26
N LYS A 141 -2.14 -12.61 -22.57
CA LYS A 141 -1.21 -11.57 -23.03
C LYS A 141 -1.79 -10.17 -22.83
N ALA A 142 -3.06 -9.98 -23.15
CA ALA A 142 -3.75 -8.73 -22.90
C ALA A 142 -3.92 -8.48 -21.40
N ALA A 143 -4.26 -9.51 -20.61
CA ALA A 143 -4.42 -9.42 -19.16
C ALA A 143 -3.18 -8.84 -18.47
N ALA A 144 -1.98 -9.31 -18.81
CA ALA A 144 -0.74 -8.82 -18.22
C ALA A 144 -0.55 -7.30 -18.44
N SER A 145 -0.82 -6.81 -19.65
CA SER A 145 -0.73 -5.39 -19.99
C SER A 145 -1.84 -4.56 -19.34
N LEU A 146 -3.09 -5.04 -19.44
CA LEU A 146 -4.26 -4.33 -18.90
C LEU A 146 -4.21 -4.21 -17.37
N GLY A 147 -3.71 -5.23 -16.68
CA GLY A 147 -3.52 -5.17 -15.24
C GLY A 147 -2.57 -4.06 -14.80
N TRP A 148 -1.44 -3.89 -15.49
CA TRP A 148 -0.52 -2.77 -15.24
C TRP A 148 -1.12 -1.41 -15.60
N GLN A 149 -1.88 -1.32 -16.70
CA GLN A 149 -2.57 -0.09 -17.09
C GLN A 149 -3.60 0.32 -16.02
N MET A 150 -4.41 -0.63 -15.54
CA MET A 150 -5.39 -0.34 -14.50
C MET A 150 -4.74 0.11 -13.19
N ALA A 151 -3.63 -0.53 -12.79
CA ALA A 151 -2.86 -0.10 -11.62
C ALA A 151 -2.29 1.33 -11.80
N ALA A 152 -1.82 1.67 -13.00
CA ALA A 152 -1.33 3.01 -13.32
C ALA A 152 -2.46 4.05 -13.31
N VAL A 153 -3.64 3.73 -13.84
CA VAL A 153 -4.84 4.60 -13.76
C VAL A 153 -5.22 4.85 -12.30
N TRP A 154 -5.26 3.81 -11.47
CA TRP A 154 -5.55 3.92 -10.05
C TRP A 154 -4.59 4.85 -9.31
N GLN A 155 -3.27 4.66 -9.49
CA GLN A 155 -2.26 5.52 -8.88
C GLN A 155 -2.31 6.95 -9.42
N GLY A 156 -2.51 7.10 -10.74
CA GLY A 156 -2.69 8.39 -11.38
C GLY A 156 -3.92 9.14 -10.86
N ALA A 157 -5.04 8.44 -10.69
CA ALA A 157 -6.26 9.03 -10.16
C ALA A 157 -6.07 9.58 -8.74
N HIS A 158 -5.37 8.85 -7.85
CA HIS A 158 -5.02 9.34 -6.51
C HIS A 158 -4.14 10.58 -6.57
N THR A 159 -3.12 10.56 -7.42
CA THR A 159 -2.18 11.68 -7.56
C THR A 159 -2.88 12.94 -8.08
N TRP A 160 -3.68 12.82 -9.13
CA TRP A 160 -4.40 13.95 -9.70
C TRP A 160 -5.50 14.47 -8.78
N TRP A 161 -6.22 13.56 -8.10
CA TRP A 161 -7.18 13.97 -7.09
C TRP A 161 -6.55 14.82 -5.98
N ALA A 162 -5.32 14.47 -5.54
CA ALA A 162 -4.61 15.24 -4.51
C ALA A 162 -4.37 16.71 -4.90
N PHE A 163 -4.28 17.01 -6.19
CA PHE A 163 -4.18 18.38 -6.70
C PHE A 163 -5.55 19.04 -6.91
N THR A 164 -6.52 18.32 -7.46
CA THR A 164 -7.80 18.93 -7.90
C THR A 164 -8.82 19.05 -6.76
N ARG A 165 -8.94 18.04 -5.91
CA ARG A 165 -9.86 17.97 -4.75
C ARG A 165 -11.29 18.47 -5.03
N GLY A 166 -11.77 18.28 -6.26
CA GLY A 166 -13.08 18.76 -6.70
C GLY A 166 -14.27 17.97 -6.17
N GLU A 167 -14.01 16.76 -5.68
CA GLU A 167 -15.00 15.84 -5.11
C GLU A 167 -14.30 14.92 -4.10
N ASP A 168 -15.05 14.02 -3.43
CA ASP A 168 -14.42 13.05 -2.53
C ASP A 168 -13.49 12.07 -3.29
N ALA A 169 -12.42 11.62 -2.62
CA ALA A 169 -11.40 10.78 -3.22
C ALA A 169 -11.96 9.47 -3.77
N GLY A 170 -12.87 8.83 -3.00
CA GLY A 170 -13.45 7.55 -3.38
C GLY A 170 -14.21 7.64 -4.69
N SER A 171 -15.10 8.64 -4.83
CA SER A 171 -15.89 8.88 -6.04
C SER A 171 -15.01 9.21 -7.25
N ALA A 172 -14.00 10.07 -7.08
CA ALA A 172 -13.10 10.43 -8.16
C ALA A 172 -12.32 9.24 -8.70
N ILE A 173 -11.75 8.44 -7.79
CA ILE A 173 -10.93 7.28 -8.15
C ILE A 173 -11.80 6.18 -8.75
N GLN A 174 -12.96 5.89 -8.15
CA GLN A 174 -13.89 4.89 -8.67
C GLN A 174 -14.37 5.25 -10.09
N ARG A 175 -14.69 6.53 -10.33
CA ARG A 175 -15.08 7.01 -11.66
C ARG A 175 -13.95 6.84 -12.67
N ALA A 176 -12.72 7.23 -12.34
CA ALA A 176 -11.59 7.08 -13.25
C ALA A 176 -11.35 5.60 -13.63
N LEU A 177 -11.50 4.69 -12.68
CA LEU A 177 -11.41 3.26 -12.91
C LEU A 177 -12.57 2.74 -13.79
N GLN A 178 -13.80 3.19 -13.56
CA GLN A 178 -14.96 2.82 -14.35
C GLN A 178 -14.83 3.30 -15.79
N ASP A 179 -14.44 4.56 -16.00
CA ASP A 179 -14.23 5.13 -17.34
C ASP A 179 -13.18 4.33 -18.12
N TRP A 180 -12.11 3.91 -17.45
CA TRP A 180 -11.08 3.06 -18.06
C TRP A 180 -11.62 1.67 -18.41
N VAL A 181 -12.38 1.02 -17.53
CA VAL A 181 -13.02 -0.28 -17.79
C VAL A 181 -13.94 -0.18 -19.00
N ASP A 182 -14.82 0.83 -19.04
CA ASP A 182 -15.75 1.05 -20.14
C ASP A 182 -15.05 1.27 -21.49
N MET A 183 -13.89 1.93 -21.46
CA MET A 183 -13.06 2.12 -22.66
C MET A 183 -12.46 0.80 -23.14
N VAL A 184 -11.93 -0.04 -22.24
CA VAL A 184 -11.36 -1.34 -22.59
C VAL A 184 -12.44 -2.29 -23.13
N GLU A 185 -13.62 -2.34 -22.53
CA GLU A 185 -14.73 -3.18 -22.99
C GLU A 185 -15.22 -2.77 -24.39
N ARG A 186 -15.26 -1.48 -24.69
CA ARG A 186 -15.62 -0.98 -26.03
C ARG A 186 -14.55 -1.33 -27.09
N ALA A 187 -13.28 -1.28 -26.73
CA ALA A 187 -12.18 -1.62 -27.65
C ALA A 187 -12.05 -3.13 -27.92
N GLY A 188 -12.58 -3.97 -27.06
CA GLY A 188 -12.59 -5.44 -27.21
C GLY A 188 -13.78 -6.02 -27.97
N ARG A 189 -14.73 -5.17 -28.40
CA ARG A 189 -15.89 -5.54 -29.24
C ARG A 189 -15.59 -5.34 -30.72
#